data_4ec1634a9edc4994d99d144b469494a2
#
_entry.id   4ec1634a9edc4994d99d144b469494a2
#
_cell.length_a   1.000
_cell.length_b   1.000
_cell.length_c   1.000
_cell.angle_alpha   90.00
_cell.angle_beta   90.00
_cell.angle_gamma   90.00
#
_symmetry.space_group_name_H-M   'P 1'
#
loop_
_entity.id
_entity.type
_entity.pdbx_description
1 polymer ?
#
loop_
_entity_poly.entity_id
_entity_poly.type
_entity_poly.pdbx_seq_one_letter_code
_entity_poly.pdbx_strand_id
1 'polypeptide(L)'
;MTTHATASQTAGPYWHMIDFPEWADLTRAGGPNEGIEGERIVLTGRITDGRGDAMNDALVEIWQAGPDGRYDGAFHGFGRAATDAEGRFRFVTLKPGPVPGRGNATQAPHVMLSIFARGLMKHAVTRLYFAGEALNATDPVLTMIEDAGRRATLIAEAGNSPGEWRLDIRFQGANETVFLEV
;
A
#
# COMPACT_ATOMS: atom_id res chain seq x y z
N MET A 1 -9.70 -3.60 32.71
CA MET A 1 -8.65 -2.64 32.36
C MET A 1 -8.82 -2.32 30.88
N THR A 2 -9.14 -1.09 30.54
CA THR A 2 -9.13 -0.62 29.15
C THR A 2 -7.68 -0.41 28.76
N THR A 3 -7.16 -1.24 27.86
CA THR A 3 -5.84 -1.01 27.26
C THR A 3 -5.99 0.07 26.19
N HIS A 4 -5.29 1.19 26.37
CA HIS A 4 -5.20 2.21 25.31
C HIS A 4 -4.16 1.80 24.28
N ALA A 5 -4.45 2.05 23.01
CA ALA A 5 -3.46 1.88 21.96
C ALA A 5 -2.27 2.83 22.19
N THR A 6 -1.08 2.38 21.86
CA THR A 6 0.12 3.23 21.86
C THR A 6 -0.08 4.38 20.88
N ALA A 7 0.27 5.59 21.28
CA ALA A 7 0.23 6.74 20.39
C ALA A 7 1.17 6.51 19.18
N SER A 8 0.77 7.06 18.04
CA SER A 8 1.61 7.02 16.83
C SER A 8 2.96 7.72 17.10
N GLN A 9 4.02 7.12 16.61
CA GLN A 9 5.39 7.59 16.80
C GLN A 9 6.12 7.60 15.45
N THR A 10 7.14 8.46 15.33
CA THR A 10 8.04 8.40 14.18
C THR A 10 8.90 7.14 14.22
N ALA A 11 9.27 6.60 13.06
CA ALA A 11 10.16 5.43 12.97
C ALA A 11 11.56 5.71 13.54
N GLY A 12 11.97 6.98 13.60
CA GLY A 12 13.30 7.38 14.06
C GLY A 12 14.42 7.01 13.08
N PRO A 13 15.69 7.28 13.44
CA PRO A 13 16.82 7.09 12.53
C PRO A 13 17.27 5.62 12.39
N TYR A 14 16.77 4.72 13.21
CA TYR A 14 17.22 3.32 13.27
C TYR A 14 16.30 2.35 12.53
N TRP A 15 15.36 2.83 11.73
CA TRP A 15 14.43 1.96 10.99
C TRP A 15 15.14 0.96 10.07
N HIS A 16 16.35 1.30 9.56
CA HIS A 16 17.17 0.38 8.76
C HIS A 16 17.56 -0.92 9.49
N MET A 17 17.51 -0.93 10.83
CA MET A 17 17.73 -2.15 11.61
C MET A 17 16.57 -3.16 11.52
N ILE A 18 15.43 -2.71 11.03
CA ILE A 18 14.21 -3.52 10.83
C ILE A 18 13.81 -3.58 9.35
N ASP A 19 14.67 -3.09 8.46
CA ASP A 19 14.51 -3.21 7.01
C ASP A 19 15.18 -4.50 6.55
N PHE A 20 14.34 -5.48 6.22
CA PHE A 20 14.75 -6.76 5.68
C PHE A 20 14.36 -6.80 4.21
N PRO A 21 15.31 -6.69 3.25
CA PRO A 21 15.01 -6.59 1.81
C PRO A 21 14.13 -7.74 1.28
N GLU A 22 14.24 -8.91 1.88
CA GLU A 22 13.41 -10.07 1.52
C GLU A 22 11.92 -9.88 1.84
N TRP A 23 11.56 -8.94 2.71
CA TRP A 23 10.15 -8.64 3.01
C TRP A 23 9.44 -7.84 1.93
N ALA A 24 10.18 -7.35 0.94
CA ALA A 24 9.62 -6.72 -0.25
C ALA A 24 9.09 -7.75 -1.27
N ASP A 25 9.47 -9.03 -1.16
CA ASP A 25 8.91 -10.12 -1.97
C ASP A 25 8.12 -11.08 -1.09
N LEU A 26 6.79 -10.92 -1.08
CA LEU A 26 5.89 -11.76 -0.32
C LEU A 26 5.76 -13.18 -0.89
N THR A 27 6.22 -13.37 -2.14
CA THR A 27 6.14 -14.65 -2.87
C THR A 27 7.48 -15.40 -2.92
N ARG A 28 8.48 -14.92 -2.18
CA ARG A 28 9.83 -15.50 -2.19
C ARG A 28 9.84 -16.97 -1.77
N ALA A 29 10.75 -17.73 -2.35
CA ALA A 29 10.99 -19.12 -1.95
C ALA A 29 11.45 -19.20 -0.47
N GLY A 30 10.99 -20.21 0.25
CA GLY A 30 11.23 -20.35 1.69
C GLY A 30 10.47 -19.33 2.55
N GLY A 31 9.64 -18.48 1.96
CA GLY A 31 8.82 -17.50 2.66
C GLY A 31 7.48 -18.08 3.15
N PRO A 32 6.73 -17.31 3.95
CA PRO A 32 5.48 -17.77 4.55
C PRO A 32 4.37 -18.04 3.52
N ASN A 33 4.50 -17.53 2.30
CA ASN A 33 3.51 -17.67 1.24
C ASN A 33 3.95 -18.65 0.13
N GLU A 34 5.00 -19.43 0.36
CA GLU A 34 5.43 -20.42 -0.63
C GLU A 34 4.31 -21.43 -0.92
N GLY A 35 4.05 -21.66 -2.20
CA GLY A 35 3.00 -22.60 -2.65
C GLY A 35 1.58 -22.03 -2.66
N ILE A 36 1.37 -20.77 -2.25
CA ILE A 36 0.06 -20.13 -2.38
C ILE A 36 -0.15 -19.70 -3.83
N GLU A 37 -1.26 -20.13 -4.41
CA GLU A 37 -1.65 -19.81 -5.79
C GLU A 37 -2.30 -18.44 -5.89
N GLY A 38 -2.04 -17.73 -6.99
CA GLY A 38 -2.63 -16.43 -7.28
C GLY A 38 -1.91 -15.71 -8.40
N GLU A 39 -2.49 -14.62 -8.88
CA GLU A 39 -1.85 -13.75 -9.86
C GLU A 39 -0.68 -13.02 -9.21
N ARG A 40 0.55 -13.36 -9.62
CA ARG A 40 1.75 -12.68 -9.13
C ARG A 40 1.88 -11.32 -9.79
N ILE A 41 1.95 -10.28 -8.96
CA ILE A 41 2.05 -8.89 -9.39
C ILE A 41 3.27 -8.20 -8.80
N VAL A 42 3.67 -7.11 -9.46
CA VAL A 42 4.71 -6.20 -8.99
C VAL A 42 4.07 -4.85 -8.73
N LEU A 43 4.20 -4.35 -7.51
CA LEU A 43 3.76 -3.02 -7.13
C LEU A 43 4.97 -2.08 -7.13
N THR A 44 4.87 -0.99 -7.85
CA THR A 44 5.91 0.04 -7.93
C THR A 44 5.32 1.42 -7.66
N GLY A 45 6.14 2.35 -7.26
CA GLY A 45 5.76 3.74 -7.12
C GLY A 45 6.93 4.60 -6.69
N ARG A 46 6.72 5.91 -6.75
CA ARG A 46 7.65 6.91 -6.29
C ARG A 46 6.98 7.81 -5.26
N ILE A 47 7.67 8.08 -4.15
CA ILE A 47 7.18 8.98 -3.12
C ILE A 47 7.89 10.32 -3.26
N THR A 48 7.10 11.41 -3.29
CA THR A 48 7.62 12.78 -3.39
C THR A 48 6.97 13.68 -2.34
N ASP A 49 7.72 14.69 -1.93
CA ASP A 49 7.22 15.77 -1.09
C ASP A 49 6.39 16.80 -1.89
N GLY A 50 5.97 17.90 -1.24
CA GLY A 50 5.18 18.96 -1.85
C GLY A 50 5.90 19.74 -2.96
N ARG A 51 7.24 19.72 -3.00
CA ARG A 51 8.05 20.35 -4.05
C ARG A 51 8.32 19.41 -5.21
N GLY A 52 8.02 18.11 -5.05
CA GLY A 52 8.32 17.07 -6.02
C GLY A 52 9.69 16.43 -5.80
N ASP A 53 10.36 16.77 -4.69
CA ASP A 53 11.62 16.16 -4.31
C ASP A 53 11.39 14.70 -3.85
N ALA A 54 12.34 13.81 -4.15
CA ALA A 54 12.26 12.41 -3.78
C ALA A 54 12.35 12.22 -2.26
N MET A 55 11.45 11.44 -1.69
CA MET A 55 11.55 10.98 -0.30
C MET A 55 12.35 9.67 -0.28
N ASN A 56 13.67 9.79 -0.21
CA ASN A 56 14.63 8.69 -0.33
C ASN A 56 14.94 7.97 1.00
N ASP A 57 14.25 8.32 2.05
CA ASP A 57 14.39 7.76 3.39
C ASP A 57 13.03 7.31 3.96
N ALA A 58 12.09 7.02 3.07
CA ALA A 58 10.80 6.47 3.47
C ALA A 58 10.89 4.94 3.64
N LEU A 59 10.21 4.46 4.67
CA LEU A 59 9.87 3.06 4.86
C LEU A 59 8.42 2.88 4.46
N VAL A 60 8.16 1.97 3.56
CA VAL A 60 6.82 1.62 3.10
C VAL A 60 6.45 0.24 3.62
N GLU A 61 5.34 0.15 4.31
CA GLU A 61 4.73 -1.12 4.66
C GLU A 61 3.47 -1.33 3.85
N ILE A 62 3.25 -2.56 3.39
CA ILE A 62 2.00 -2.97 2.78
C ILE A 62 1.26 -3.96 3.67
N TRP A 63 -0.07 -3.88 3.64
CA TRP A 63 -0.96 -4.85 4.23
C TRP A 63 -2.11 -5.13 3.28
N GLN A 64 -2.35 -6.40 2.97
CA GLN A 64 -3.36 -6.82 2.03
C GLN A 64 -4.03 -8.15 2.40
N ALA A 65 -5.19 -8.39 1.84
CA ALA A 65 -5.82 -9.70 1.85
C ALA A 65 -5.11 -10.66 0.88
N GLY A 66 -5.34 -11.95 1.05
CA GLY A 66 -4.94 -12.96 0.09
C GLY A 66 -5.72 -12.87 -1.24
N PRO A 67 -5.34 -13.69 -2.24
CA PRO A 67 -6.09 -13.82 -3.49
C PRO A 67 -7.56 -14.24 -3.30
N ASP A 68 -7.84 -14.91 -2.19
CA ASP A 68 -9.19 -15.33 -1.77
C ASP A 68 -10.02 -14.21 -1.10
N GLY A 69 -9.46 -13.00 -0.96
CA GLY A 69 -10.11 -11.87 -0.32
C GLY A 69 -10.15 -11.94 1.21
N ARG A 70 -9.31 -12.74 1.84
CA ARG A 70 -9.28 -12.94 3.29
C ARG A 70 -8.00 -12.42 3.92
N TYR A 71 -8.13 -11.78 5.09
CA TYR A 71 -7.00 -11.37 5.93
C TYR A 71 -6.58 -12.46 6.92
N ASP A 72 -7.47 -13.37 7.24
CA ASP A 72 -7.28 -14.50 8.16
C ASP A 72 -7.04 -15.83 7.42
N GLY A 73 -6.77 -15.77 6.11
CA GLY A 73 -6.44 -16.91 5.26
C GLY A 73 -5.00 -17.39 5.44
N ALA A 74 -4.56 -18.25 4.52
CA ALA A 74 -3.20 -18.78 4.52
C ALA A 74 -2.16 -17.74 4.05
N PHE A 75 -2.58 -16.69 3.33
CA PHE A 75 -1.69 -15.68 2.79
C PHE A 75 -1.30 -14.64 3.85
N HIS A 76 0.01 -14.49 4.07
CA HIS A 76 0.57 -13.45 4.94
C HIS A 76 0.77 -12.16 4.13
N GLY A 77 -0.18 -11.23 4.24
CA GLY A 77 -0.25 -10.02 3.43
C GLY A 77 0.66 -8.88 3.83
N PHE A 78 1.58 -9.07 4.78
CA PHE A 78 2.51 -8.03 5.22
C PHE A 78 3.79 -8.02 4.40
N GLY A 79 4.19 -6.83 3.94
CA GLY A 79 5.47 -6.57 3.30
C GLY A 79 6.07 -5.24 3.74
N ARG A 80 7.38 -5.10 3.57
CA ARG A 80 8.11 -3.87 3.93
C ARG A 80 9.23 -3.63 2.94
N ALA A 81 9.41 -2.36 2.53
CA ALA A 81 10.50 -1.93 1.66
C ALA A 81 10.92 -0.50 2.00
N ALA A 82 12.21 -0.23 1.90
CA ALA A 82 12.75 1.13 1.87
C ALA A 82 12.58 1.75 0.47
N THR A 83 12.54 3.08 0.41
CA THR A 83 12.70 3.79 -0.85
C THR A 83 14.16 3.90 -1.27
N ASP A 84 14.41 3.89 -2.58
CA ASP A 84 15.73 4.16 -3.14
C ASP A 84 16.07 5.67 -3.17
N ALA A 85 17.25 6.02 -3.73
CA ALA A 85 17.70 7.40 -3.85
C ALA A 85 16.75 8.31 -4.63
N GLU A 86 15.97 7.74 -5.53
CA GLU A 86 14.96 8.43 -6.33
C GLU A 86 13.56 8.40 -5.71
N GLY A 87 13.44 7.88 -4.47
CA GLY A 87 12.18 7.77 -3.74
C GLY A 87 11.28 6.64 -4.22
N ARG A 88 11.82 5.65 -4.95
CA ARG A 88 11.04 4.54 -5.49
C ARG A 88 10.97 3.38 -4.50
N PHE A 89 9.82 2.73 -4.46
CA PHE A 89 9.62 1.46 -3.75
C PHE A 89 9.17 0.39 -4.73
N ARG A 90 9.36 -0.88 -4.34
CA ARG A 90 8.95 -2.03 -5.13
C ARG A 90 8.58 -3.19 -4.21
N PHE A 91 7.42 -3.81 -4.50
CA PHE A 91 7.00 -5.06 -3.88
C PHE A 91 6.69 -6.11 -4.94
N VAL A 92 6.83 -7.36 -4.55
CA VAL A 92 6.32 -8.50 -5.30
C VAL A 92 5.32 -9.21 -4.41
N THR A 93 4.10 -9.43 -4.91
CA THR A 93 3.03 -10.04 -4.13
C THR A 93 2.05 -10.79 -5.03
N LEU A 94 1.01 -11.35 -4.44
CA LEU A 94 -0.15 -11.86 -5.17
C LEU A 94 -1.24 -10.77 -5.18
N LYS A 95 -1.95 -10.63 -6.30
CA LYS A 95 -3.08 -9.70 -6.40
C LYS A 95 -4.14 -10.08 -5.40
N PRO A 96 -4.56 -9.17 -4.50
CA PRO A 96 -5.59 -9.47 -3.52
C PRO A 96 -6.95 -9.68 -4.19
N GLY A 97 -7.78 -10.52 -3.59
CA GLY A 97 -9.19 -10.60 -3.93
C GLY A 97 -10.01 -9.47 -3.29
N PRO A 98 -11.28 -9.29 -3.71
CA PRO A 98 -12.20 -8.37 -3.06
C PRO A 98 -12.51 -8.83 -1.64
N VAL A 99 -12.66 -7.88 -0.70
CA VAL A 99 -12.91 -8.21 0.70
C VAL A 99 -14.28 -7.74 1.17
N PRO A 100 -14.91 -8.42 2.13
CA PRO A 100 -16.13 -7.94 2.76
C PRO A 100 -15.93 -6.55 3.38
N GLY A 101 -16.90 -5.66 3.19
CA GLY A 101 -17.00 -4.38 3.84
C GLY A 101 -18.01 -4.38 4.98
N ARG A 102 -18.38 -3.20 5.48
CA ARG A 102 -19.45 -3.07 6.47
C ARG A 102 -20.82 -3.37 5.85
N GLY A 103 -21.65 -4.07 6.60
CA GLY A 103 -22.97 -4.51 6.11
C GLY A 103 -22.80 -5.49 4.94
N ASN A 104 -23.48 -5.20 3.82
CA ASN A 104 -23.41 -6.02 2.61
C ASN A 104 -22.47 -5.43 1.53
N ALA A 105 -21.64 -4.43 1.89
CA ALA A 105 -20.71 -3.85 0.94
C ALA A 105 -19.54 -4.81 0.66
N THR A 106 -19.03 -4.73 -0.56
CA THR A 106 -17.79 -5.38 -0.96
C THR A 106 -16.76 -4.31 -1.31
N GLN A 107 -15.58 -4.40 -0.73
CA GLN A 107 -14.45 -3.54 -1.09
C GLN A 107 -13.74 -4.13 -2.30
N ALA A 108 -13.34 -3.26 -3.23
CA ALA A 108 -12.50 -3.64 -4.36
C ALA A 108 -11.15 -4.22 -3.90
N PRO A 109 -10.51 -5.05 -4.72
CA PRO A 109 -9.12 -5.45 -4.48
C PRO A 109 -8.24 -4.25 -4.19
N HIS A 110 -7.56 -4.26 -3.04
CA HIS A 110 -6.71 -3.14 -2.63
C HIS A 110 -5.55 -3.58 -1.75
N VAL A 111 -4.54 -2.74 -1.70
CA VAL A 111 -3.39 -2.86 -0.80
C VAL A 111 -3.34 -1.61 0.08
N MET A 112 -3.28 -1.76 1.39
CA MET A 112 -3.04 -0.66 2.31
C MET A 112 -1.54 -0.37 2.36
N LEU A 113 -1.18 0.91 2.33
CA LEU A 113 0.19 1.36 2.46
C LEU A 113 0.31 2.24 3.71
N SER A 114 1.30 1.94 4.54
CA SER A 114 1.72 2.77 5.66
C SER A 114 3.12 3.32 5.36
N ILE A 115 3.27 4.64 5.39
CA ILE A 115 4.50 5.32 5.00
C ILE A 115 5.10 6.05 6.19
N PHE A 116 6.34 5.72 6.51
CA PHE A 116 7.12 6.34 7.57
C PHE A 116 8.30 7.06 6.92
N ALA A 117 8.56 8.31 7.32
CA ALA A 117 9.68 9.08 6.80
C ALA A 117 10.09 10.16 7.80
N ARG A 118 11.27 10.76 7.59
CA ARG A 118 11.70 11.93 8.36
C ARG A 118 10.69 13.06 8.25
N GLY A 119 10.46 13.75 9.36
CA GLY A 119 9.53 14.87 9.41
C GLY A 119 8.05 14.50 9.54
N LEU A 120 7.70 13.23 9.40
CA LEU A 120 6.35 12.74 9.69
C LEU A 120 6.25 12.38 11.17
N MET A 121 5.39 13.11 11.89
CA MET A 121 5.10 12.81 13.31
C MET A 121 4.17 11.61 13.47
N LYS A 122 3.39 11.32 12.45
CA LYS A 122 2.55 10.13 12.30
C LYS A 122 2.88 9.50 10.95
N HIS A 123 2.79 8.18 10.87
CA HIS A 123 2.84 7.52 9.57
C HIS A 123 1.62 7.94 8.74
N ALA A 124 1.82 8.08 7.45
CA ALA A 124 0.74 8.36 6.51
C ALA A 124 0.16 7.03 6.02
N VAL A 125 -1.17 6.92 6.01
CA VAL A 125 -1.86 5.72 5.53
C VAL A 125 -2.63 6.06 4.27
N THR A 126 -2.48 5.22 3.25
CA THR A 126 -3.24 5.32 2.00
C THR A 126 -3.59 3.92 1.49
N ARG A 127 -4.31 3.86 0.37
CA ARG A 127 -4.62 2.61 -0.32
C ARG A 127 -4.21 2.68 -1.78
N LEU A 128 -3.81 1.53 -2.31
CA LEU A 128 -3.62 1.30 -3.72
C LEU A 128 -4.77 0.41 -4.20
N TYR A 129 -5.52 0.88 -5.16
CA TYR A 129 -6.51 0.14 -5.93
C TYR A 129 -5.99 -0.11 -7.35
N PHE A 130 -6.60 -1.00 -8.09
CA PHE A 130 -6.15 -1.40 -9.42
C PHE A 130 -7.07 -0.80 -10.48
N ALA A 131 -6.52 -0.15 -11.50
CA ALA A 131 -7.30 0.35 -12.64
C ALA A 131 -8.05 -0.80 -13.34
N GLY A 132 -9.24 -0.52 -13.86
CA GLY A 132 -10.05 -1.51 -14.56
C GLY A 132 -10.86 -2.45 -13.66
N GLU A 133 -10.70 -2.40 -12.33
CA GLU A 133 -11.54 -3.18 -11.42
C GLU A 133 -12.96 -2.62 -11.35
N ALA A 134 -13.95 -3.44 -11.72
CA ALA A 134 -15.35 -3.01 -11.73
C ALA A 134 -15.86 -2.60 -10.34
N LEU A 135 -15.37 -3.23 -9.29
CA LEU A 135 -15.74 -2.94 -7.90
C LEU A 135 -15.26 -1.56 -7.42
N ASN A 136 -14.32 -0.92 -8.10
CA ASN A 136 -13.90 0.45 -7.76
C ASN A 136 -15.09 1.44 -7.80
N ALA A 137 -16.08 1.20 -8.65
CA ALA A 137 -17.26 2.05 -8.78
C ALA A 137 -18.17 2.01 -7.54
N THR A 138 -18.12 0.94 -6.77
CA THR A 138 -18.99 0.71 -5.59
C THR A 138 -18.20 0.52 -4.30
N ASP A 139 -16.89 0.64 -4.35
CA ASP A 139 -16.03 0.52 -3.15
C ASP A 139 -16.39 1.61 -2.13
N PRO A 140 -16.69 1.25 -0.87
CA PRO A 140 -17.17 2.21 0.12
C PRO A 140 -16.14 3.29 0.47
N VAL A 141 -14.84 3.05 0.35
CA VAL A 141 -13.81 4.06 0.61
C VAL A 141 -13.65 4.98 -0.59
N LEU A 142 -13.60 4.43 -1.81
CA LEU A 142 -13.49 5.24 -3.02
C LEU A 142 -14.72 6.14 -3.23
N THR A 143 -15.91 5.65 -2.91
CA THR A 143 -17.16 6.42 -3.05
C THR A 143 -17.30 7.54 -2.02
N MET A 144 -16.61 7.48 -0.89
CA MET A 144 -16.55 8.59 0.08
C MET A 144 -15.71 9.79 -0.42
N ILE A 145 -14.87 9.60 -1.42
CA ILE A 145 -14.04 10.65 -2.00
C ILE A 145 -14.81 11.27 -3.17
N GLU A 146 -15.45 12.43 -2.93
CA GLU A 146 -16.32 13.08 -3.92
C GLU A 146 -15.57 13.53 -5.17
N ASP A 147 -14.38 14.13 -5.00
CA ASP A 147 -13.55 14.61 -6.10
C ASP A 147 -12.92 13.45 -6.88
N ALA A 148 -13.25 13.35 -8.17
CA ALA A 148 -12.75 12.29 -9.03
C ALA A 148 -11.22 12.34 -9.26
N GLY A 149 -10.64 13.54 -9.30
CA GLY A 149 -9.19 13.73 -9.42
C GLY A 149 -8.46 13.25 -8.16
N ARG A 150 -9.02 13.57 -6.99
CA ARG A 150 -8.51 13.06 -5.71
C ARG A 150 -8.63 11.54 -5.64
N ARG A 151 -9.77 10.99 -6.02
CA ARG A 151 -10.00 9.54 -6.05
C ARG A 151 -9.00 8.82 -6.96
N ALA A 152 -8.68 9.40 -8.11
CA ALA A 152 -7.71 8.86 -9.05
C ALA A 152 -6.31 8.70 -8.45
N THR A 153 -5.95 9.49 -7.43
CA THR A 153 -4.66 9.36 -6.75
C THR A 153 -4.49 8.05 -5.96
N LEU A 154 -5.55 7.27 -5.81
CA LEU A 154 -5.53 5.95 -5.17
C LEU A 154 -5.51 4.80 -6.19
N ILE A 155 -5.65 5.08 -7.48
CA ILE A 155 -5.77 4.06 -8.52
C ILE A 155 -4.42 3.85 -9.18
N ALA A 156 -3.87 2.65 -8.99
CA ALA A 156 -2.65 2.24 -9.67
C ALA A 156 -2.95 1.91 -11.13
N GLU A 157 -2.11 2.41 -12.02
CA GLU A 157 -2.16 2.12 -13.44
C GLU A 157 -1.27 0.91 -13.77
N ALA A 158 -1.58 0.23 -14.88
CA ALA A 158 -0.72 -0.83 -15.39
C ALA A 158 0.66 -0.26 -15.75
N GLY A 159 1.71 -0.92 -15.28
CA GLY A 159 3.08 -0.57 -15.60
C GLY A 159 3.51 -1.02 -16.99
N ASN A 160 4.82 -0.97 -17.23
CA ASN A 160 5.39 -1.31 -18.54
C ASN A 160 5.49 -2.82 -18.79
N SER A 161 5.39 -3.63 -17.76
CA SER A 161 5.50 -5.08 -17.83
C SER A 161 4.19 -5.75 -17.40
N PRO A 162 3.86 -6.93 -17.96
CA PRO A 162 2.69 -7.69 -17.52
C PRO A 162 2.73 -7.93 -16.00
N GLY A 163 1.59 -7.69 -15.33
CA GLY A 163 1.48 -7.84 -13.87
C GLY A 163 2.12 -6.72 -13.05
N GLU A 164 2.69 -5.70 -13.68
CA GLU A 164 3.19 -4.51 -13.00
C GLU A 164 2.08 -3.48 -12.82
N TRP A 165 2.01 -2.92 -11.60
CA TRP A 165 1.09 -1.87 -11.20
C TRP A 165 1.85 -0.72 -10.56
N ARG A 166 1.57 0.50 -10.97
CA ARG A 166 2.28 1.69 -10.51
C ARG A 166 1.34 2.69 -9.86
N LEU A 167 1.71 3.14 -8.66
CA LEU A 167 1.08 4.24 -7.95
C LEU A 167 2.15 5.18 -7.40
N ASP A 168 2.25 6.39 -7.96
CA ASP A 168 3.10 7.43 -7.40
C ASP A 168 2.37 8.16 -6.25
N ILE A 169 3.07 8.45 -5.17
CA ILE A 169 2.54 9.03 -3.94
C ILE A 169 3.13 10.43 -3.77
N ARG A 170 2.27 11.41 -3.59
CA ARG A 170 2.65 12.79 -3.36
C ARG A 170 2.08 13.29 -2.04
N PHE A 171 2.96 13.82 -1.19
CA PHE A 171 2.56 14.22 0.17
C PHE A 171 1.84 15.56 0.25
N GLN A 172 2.08 16.49 -0.69
CA GLN A 172 1.47 17.83 -0.68
C GLN A 172 1.36 18.42 -2.07
N GLY A 173 0.46 19.39 -2.23
CA GLY A 173 0.33 20.21 -3.44
C GLY A 173 -0.64 19.65 -4.47
N ALA A 174 -0.49 20.06 -5.72
CA ALA A 174 -1.34 19.58 -6.79
C ALA A 174 -1.18 18.05 -6.95
N ASN A 175 -2.29 17.34 -7.07
CA ASN A 175 -2.35 15.88 -7.11
C ASN A 175 -1.82 15.18 -5.84
N GLU A 176 -1.93 15.85 -4.69
CA GLU A 176 -1.66 15.21 -3.40
C GLU A 176 -2.47 13.93 -3.26
N THR A 177 -1.80 12.85 -2.86
CA THR A 177 -2.46 11.56 -2.61
C THR A 177 -3.48 11.68 -1.47
N VAL A 178 -4.59 10.99 -1.57
CA VAL A 178 -5.55 10.90 -0.46
C VAL A 178 -4.95 10.04 0.63
N PHE A 179 -4.78 10.60 1.82
CA PHE A 179 -4.41 9.86 3.03
C PHE A 179 -5.64 9.63 3.89
N LEU A 180 -5.66 8.49 4.57
CA LEU A 180 -6.76 8.03 5.41
C LEU A 180 -6.40 8.22 6.88
N GLU A 181 -7.37 8.67 7.67
CA GLU A 181 -7.26 8.61 9.14
C GLU A 181 -7.74 7.23 9.61
N VAL A 182 -6.85 6.51 10.30
CA VAL A 182 -7.09 5.16 10.83
C VAL A 182 -6.85 5.11 12.33
#